data_9d5f78a25525b1fea9179896da29de4f
#
_entry.id   9d5f78a25525b1fea9179896da29de4f
#
_cell.length_a   1.000
_cell.length_b   1.000
_cell.length_c   1.000
_cell.angle_alpha   90.00
_cell.angle_beta   90.00
_cell.angle_gamma   90.00
#
_symmetry.space_group_name_H-M   'P 1'
#
loop_
_entity.id
_entity.type
_entity.pdbx_description
1 polymer ?
#
loop_
_entity_poly.entity_id
_entity_poly.type
_entity_poly.pdbx_seq_one_letter_code
_entity_poly.pdbx_strand_id
1 'polypeptide(L)'
;LQDVADRLGFVTKPKLRQYDVSIYGAGPAGLSAAVYAASEGLSTVLIERSAVGGQAGTTSMIENYMGFPQGINGADLAERARQQAVKFGVELVMMQEGVKSTFHDDRIWTDLADGGTMVARANVCATGVEWRRLNLPNEDRLLGRGLYYGAGASEAPLCGGEDVYVAGGGNSAGQAVMHLATHAKSVTMLVRDKTLAASMSQYLSDRILGAANVQVRYDVEITGLAGGQALERIRIGSRTTKEANWAATPRLFVAIGGVPNTDWAADTAIVRDQGGYLVTGPDLLINGKAPSLVASGARALLPGDRGPGFLRRRGCAPPLDQARRHRSG
;
A
#
# COMPACT_ATOMS: atom_id res chain seq x y z
N LEU A 1 -6.62 -22.33 -4.41
CA LEU A 1 -5.83 -21.30 -5.12
C LEU A 1 -4.35 -21.65 -5.13
N GLN A 2 -3.78 -22.12 -4.02
CA GLN A 2 -2.36 -22.52 -3.91
C GLN A 2 -2.00 -23.60 -4.93
N ASP A 3 -2.81 -24.67 -5.07
CA ASP A 3 -2.59 -25.74 -6.06
C ASP A 3 -2.56 -25.23 -7.50
N VAL A 4 -3.35 -24.21 -7.80
CA VAL A 4 -3.36 -23.57 -9.13
C VAL A 4 -2.09 -22.75 -9.33
N ALA A 5 -1.66 -22.01 -8.31
CA ALA A 5 -0.44 -21.23 -8.35
C ALA A 5 0.80 -22.14 -8.54
N ASP A 6 0.87 -23.26 -7.82
CA ASP A 6 1.94 -24.25 -7.96
C ASP A 6 2.00 -24.82 -9.41
N ARG A 7 0.85 -25.13 -10.00
CA ARG A 7 0.76 -25.60 -11.41
C ARG A 7 1.21 -24.52 -12.41
N LEU A 8 1.04 -23.26 -12.07
CA LEU A 8 1.51 -22.12 -12.88
C LEU A 8 2.98 -21.78 -12.63
N GLY A 9 3.68 -22.53 -11.76
CA GLY A 9 5.10 -22.37 -11.49
C GLY A 9 5.45 -21.28 -10.48
N PHE A 10 4.45 -20.79 -9.72
CA PHE A 10 4.73 -19.87 -8.61
C PHE A 10 5.32 -20.65 -7.42
N VAL A 11 6.23 -20.01 -6.69
CA VAL A 11 6.71 -20.51 -5.41
C VAL A 11 5.68 -20.16 -4.36
N THR A 12 5.01 -21.14 -3.76
CA THR A 12 3.96 -20.95 -2.74
C THR A 12 4.40 -21.35 -1.35
N LYS A 13 5.59 -21.96 -1.21
CA LYS A 13 6.18 -22.36 0.06
C LYS A 13 7.63 -21.90 0.17
N PRO A 14 8.05 -21.40 1.35
CA PRO A 14 9.46 -21.05 1.57
C PRO A 14 10.38 -22.26 1.38
N LYS A 15 11.49 -22.07 0.66
CA LYS A 15 12.51 -23.11 0.43
C LYS A 15 13.37 -23.35 1.66
N LEU A 16 13.65 -22.27 2.41
CA LEU A 16 14.45 -22.34 3.63
C LEU A 16 13.53 -22.28 4.86
N ARG A 17 13.98 -22.90 5.95
CA ARG A 17 13.30 -22.75 7.23
C ARG A 17 13.74 -21.50 8.00
N GLN A 18 14.90 -20.94 7.66
CA GLN A 18 15.47 -19.76 8.33
C GLN A 18 15.97 -18.74 7.31
N TYR A 19 15.64 -17.47 7.60
CA TYR A 19 16.07 -16.31 6.82
C TYR A 19 16.68 -15.25 7.72
N ASP A 20 17.48 -14.35 7.15
CA ASP A 20 17.90 -13.15 7.86
C ASP A 20 16.75 -12.16 7.97
N VAL A 21 15.99 -12.00 6.87
CA VAL A 21 14.85 -11.08 6.81
C VAL A 21 13.65 -11.75 6.17
N SER A 22 12.49 -11.65 6.82
CA SER A 22 11.20 -11.95 6.21
C SER A 22 10.39 -10.67 6.04
N ILE A 23 9.74 -10.52 4.90
CA ILE A 23 8.98 -9.33 4.53
C ILE A 23 7.57 -9.76 4.18
N TYR A 24 6.57 -9.10 4.72
CA TYR A 24 5.16 -9.42 4.51
C TYR A 24 4.49 -8.32 3.70
N GLY A 25 4.07 -8.67 2.47
CA GLY A 25 3.45 -7.80 1.49
C GLY A 25 4.43 -7.35 0.39
N ALA A 26 4.12 -7.69 -0.87
CA ALA A 26 4.90 -7.36 -2.06
C ALA A 26 4.40 -6.08 -2.76
N GLY A 27 3.93 -5.10 -2.00
CA GLY A 27 3.71 -3.73 -2.46
C GLY A 27 5.05 -2.98 -2.60
N PRO A 28 5.03 -1.68 -2.99
CA PRO A 28 6.25 -0.90 -3.20
C PRO A 28 7.20 -0.87 -2.00
N ALA A 29 6.65 -0.79 -0.78
CA ALA A 29 7.44 -0.79 0.44
C ALA A 29 8.17 -2.12 0.67
N GLY A 30 7.45 -3.24 0.53
CA GLY A 30 8.03 -4.58 0.71
C GLY A 30 9.04 -4.93 -0.37
N LEU A 31 8.75 -4.61 -1.63
CA LEU A 31 9.69 -4.81 -2.74
C LEU A 31 10.96 -3.98 -2.56
N SER A 32 10.84 -2.73 -2.14
CA SER A 32 12.01 -1.89 -1.84
C SER A 32 12.84 -2.47 -0.70
N ALA A 33 12.20 -2.85 0.41
CA ALA A 33 12.89 -3.49 1.53
C ALA A 33 13.60 -4.78 1.11
N ALA A 34 12.94 -5.60 0.28
CA ALA A 34 13.49 -6.84 -0.24
C ALA A 34 14.74 -6.62 -1.11
N VAL A 35 14.68 -5.65 -2.04
CA VAL A 35 15.83 -5.29 -2.88
C VAL A 35 17.01 -4.86 -2.03
N TYR A 36 16.81 -3.97 -1.07
CA TYR A 36 17.89 -3.49 -0.21
C TYR A 36 18.45 -4.59 0.70
N ALA A 37 17.59 -5.39 1.33
CA ALA A 37 18.06 -6.49 2.18
C ALA A 37 18.89 -7.51 1.40
N ALA A 38 18.40 -7.96 0.25
CA ALA A 38 19.09 -8.93 -0.58
C ALA A 38 20.36 -8.38 -1.23
N SER A 39 20.39 -7.11 -1.62
CA SER A 39 21.60 -6.48 -2.18
C SER A 39 22.75 -6.37 -1.18
N GLU A 40 22.43 -6.36 0.13
CA GLU A 40 23.44 -6.44 1.22
C GLU A 40 23.84 -7.90 1.56
N GLY A 41 23.37 -8.87 0.78
CA GLY A 41 23.72 -10.29 0.95
C GLY A 41 22.93 -11.03 2.01
N LEU A 42 21.81 -10.48 2.48
CA LEU A 42 20.95 -11.15 3.45
C LEU A 42 20.03 -12.15 2.78
N SER A 43 19.89 -13.34 3.37
CA SER A 43 18.87 -14.30 2.96
C SER A 43 17.48 -13.70 3.23
N THR A 44 16.77 -13.38 2.14
CA THR A 44 15.53 -12.58 2.21
C THR A 44 14.38 -13.32 1.56
N VAL A 45 13.28 -13.46 2.30
CA VAL A 45 12.00 -13.98 1.79
C VAL A 45 10.95 -12.87 1.78
N LEU A 46 10.18 -12.78 0.72
CA LEU A 46 9.06 -11.86 0.56
C LEU A 46 7.78 -12.66 0.38
N ILE A 47 6.88 -12.53 1.34
CA ILE A 47 5.60 -13.25 1.41
C ILE A 47 4.49 -12.36 0.86
N GLU A 48 3.72 -12.86 -0.11
CA GLU A 48 2.60 -12.13 -0.71
C GLU A 48 1.34 -13.01 -0.77
N ARG A 49 0.23 -12.51 -0.23
CA ARG A 49 -1.02 -13.24 -0.17
C ARG A 49 -1.80 -13.27 -1.50
N SER A 50 -1.55 -12.32 -2.38
CA SER A 50 -2.31 -12.17 -3.64
C SER A 50 -1.42 -11.88 -4.83
N ALA A 51 -1.18 -10.62 -5.15
CA ALA A 51 -0.45 -10.18 -6.32
C ALA A 51 0.63 -9.15 -5.98
N VAL A 52 1.74 -9.23 -6.69
CA VAL A 52 2.85 -8.26 -6.57
C VAL A 52 2.39 -6.86 -7.00
N GLY A 53 2.84 -5.86 -6.27
CA GLY A 53 2.57 -4.45 -6.54
C GLY A 53 1.58 -3.80 -5.57
N GLY A 54 0.80 -4.61 -4.84
CA GLY A 54 -0.21 -4.09 -3.92
C GLY A 54 -1.14 -3.08 -4.60
N GLN A 55 -1.63 -2.08 -3.88
CA GLN A 55 -2.52 -1.07 -4.46
C GLN A 55 -1.84 -0.17 -5.52
N ALA A 56 -0.53 0.05 -5.42
CA ALA A 56 0.20 0.80 -6.44
C ALA A 56 0.19 0.08 -7.80
N GLY A 57 0.21 -1.26 -7.79
CA GLY A 57 0.14 -2.08 -9.01
C GLY A 57 -1.13 -1.90 -9.83
N THR A 58 -2.21 -1.42 -9.22
CA THR A 58 -3.48 -1.14 -9.90
C THR A 58 -3.62 0.33 -10.36
N THR A 59 -2.65 1.19 -10.05
CA THR A 59 -2.68 2.60 -10.44
C THR A 59 -2.29 2.76 -11.90
N SER A 60 -3.10 3.48 -12.67
CA SER A 60 -2.91 3.68 -14.10
C SER A 60 -1.64 4.46 -14.44
N MET A 61 -1.34 5.51 -13.67
CA MET A 61 -0.17 6.36 -13.84
C MET A 61 0.32 6.90 -12.51
N ILE A 62 1.59 6.69 -12.21
CA ILE A 62 2.29 7.20 -11.04
C ILE A 62 3.31 8.23 -11.53
N GLU A 63 3.07 9.51 -11.26
CA GLU A 63 3.88 10.61 -11.80
C GLU A 63 4.93 11.13 -10.80
N ASN A 64 4.77 10.81 -9.53
CA ASN A 64 5.63 11.29 -8.45
C ASN A 64 6.58 10.22 -7.89
N TYR A 65 6.84 9.14 -8.63
CA TYR A 65 7.86 8.17 -8.28
C TYR A 65 9.20 8.57 -8.91
N MET A 66 10.21 8.71 -8.07
CA MET A 66 11.54 9.17 -8.50
C MET A 66 12.16 8.23 -9.54
N GLY A 67 12.75 8.80 -10.60
CA GLY A 67 13.37 8.08 -11.70
C GLY A 67 12.48 7.91 -12.94
N PHE A 68 11.21 8.35 -12.88
CA PHE A 68 10.25 8.27 -13.99
C PHE A 68 9.65 9.65 -14.31
N PRO A 69 10.38 10.51 -15.03
CA PRO A 69 9.96 11.91 -15.28
C PRO A 69 8.67 12.02 -16.11
N GLN A 70 8.32 11.00 -16.89
CA GLN A 70 7.04 10.92 -17.63
C GLN A 70 5.98 10.09 -16.87
N GLY A 71 6.25 9.72 -15.62
CA GLY A 71 5.43 8.77 -14.90
C GLY A 71 5.66 7.32 -15.34
N ILE A 72 5.02 6.40 -14.65
CA ILE A 72 5.04 4.96 -14.93
C ILE A 72 3.70 4.33 -14.55
N ASN A 73 3.24 3.35 -15.33
CA ASN A 73 2.10 2.52 -14.96
C ASN A 73 2.44 1.70 -13.71
N GLY A 74 1.48 1.55 -12.80
CA GLY A 74 1.69 0.86 -11.53
C GLY A 74 2.07 -0.61 -11.69
N ALA A 75 1.49 -1.33 -12.66
CA ALA A 75 1.84 -2.71 -12.95
C ALA A 75 3.29 -2.83 -13.49
N ASP A 76 3.71 -1.90 -14.36
CA ASP A 76 5.08 -1.88 -14.87
C ASP A 76 6.09 -1.56 -13.77
N LEU A 77 5.77 -0.65 -12.85
CA LEU A 77 6.61 -0.35 -11.69
C LEU A 77 6.77 -1.59 -10.81
N ALA A 78 5.66 -2.27 -10.51
CA ALA A 78 5.64 -3.47 -9.70
C ALA A 78 6.47 -4.60 -10.32
N GLU A 79 6.32 -4.83 -11.63
CA GLU A 79 7.06 -5.87 -12.34
C GLU A 79 8.56 -5.56 -12.39
N ARG A 80 8.97 -4.31 -12.65
CA ARG A 80 10.39 -3.91 -12.59
C ARG A 80 10.97 -4.12 -11.21
N ALA A 81 10.25 -3.76 -10.14
CA ALA A 81 10.69 -3.96 -8.77
C ALA A 81 10.78 -5.46 -8.41
N ARG A 82 9.82 -6.28 -8.86
CA ARG A 82 9.85 -7.74 -8.72
C ARG A 82 11.09 -8.34 -9.39
N GLN A 83 11.35 -7.98 -10.63
CA GLN A 83 12.53 -8.44 -11.38
C GLN A 83 13.82 -8.06 -10.66
N GLN A 84 13.88 -6.83 -10.13
CA GLN A 84 15.03 -6.36 -9.37
C GLN A 84 15.23 -7.17 -8.08
N ALA A 85 14.16 -7.43 -7.32
CA ALA A 85 14.21 -8.25 -6.11
C ALA A 85 14.70 -9.67 -6.41
N VAL A 86 14.14 -10.32 -7.42
CA VAL A 86 14.54 -11.68 -7.85
C VAL A 86 16.00 -11.69 -8.33
N LYS A 87 16.46 -10.67 -9.06
CA LYS A 87 17.86 -10.53 -9.50
C LYS A 87 18.84 -10.54 -8.34
N PHE A 88 18.47 -9.94 -7.20
CA PHE A 88 19.30 -9.95 -5.99
C PHE A 88 19.12 -11.21 -5.13
N GLY A 89 18.31 -12.17 -5.57
CA GLY A 89 18.14 -13.46 -4.89
C GLY A 89 17.02 -13.46 -3.83
N VAL A 90 16.11 -12.50 -3.85
CA VAL A 90 14.93 -12.55 -2.99
C VAL A 90 14.08 -13.76 -3.34
N GLU A 91 13.75 -14.57 -2.36
CA GLU A 91 12.73 -15.60 -2.51
C GLU A 91 11.34 -14.99 -2.39
N LEU A 92 10.60 -14.95 -3.50
CA LEU A 92 9.25 -14.46 -3.55
C LEU A 92 8.27 -15.63 -3.42
N VAL A 93 7.55 -15.66 -2.31
CA VAL A 93 6.54 -16.68 -1.99
C VAL A 93 5.15 -16.07 -2.17
N MET A 94 4.40 -16.62 -3.11
CA MET A 94 3.09 -16.12 -3.52
C MET A 94 1.96 -16.94 -2.88
N MET A 95 0.75 -16.35 -2.81
CA MET A 95 -0.46 -17.01 -2.28
C MET A 95 -0.25 -17.53 -0.86
N GLN A 96 0.57 -16.83 -0.08
CA GLN A 96 0.92 -17.20 1.28
C GLN A 96 0.79 -16.00 2.22
N GLU A 97 0.43 -16.25 3.47
CA GLU A 97 0.23 -15.24 4.49
C GLU A 97 0.89 -15.67 5.80
N GLY A 98 1.51 -14.71 6.50
CA GLY A 98 1.93 -14.88 7.89
C GLY A 98 0.75 -14.62 8.81
N VAL A 99 0.34 -15.65 9.55
CA VAL A 99 -0.87 -15.59 10.40
C VAL A 99 -0.55 -15.09 11.80
N LYS A 100 0.56 -15.57 12.38
CA LYS A 100 0.97 -15.25 13.74
C LYS A 100 2.48 -15.27 13.86
N SER A 101 3.03 -14.29 14.55
CA SER A 101 4.46 -14.27 14.88
C SER A 101 4.68 -14.33 16.38
N THR A 102 5.66 -15.15 16.81
CA THR A 102 6.12 -15.26 18.20
C THR A 102 7.61 -14.96 18.26
N PHE A 103 8.02 -14.33 19.36
CA PHE A 103 9.40 -13.90 19.56
C PHE A 103 10.07 -14.86 20.56
N HIS A 104 11.18 -15.47 20.14
CA HIS A 104 11.99 -16.34 20.98
C HIS A 104 13.45 -15.92 20.84
N ASP A 105 14.07 -15.48 21.92
CA ASP A 105 15.45 -15.00 21.98
C ASP A 105 15.74 -13.94 20.89
N ASP A 106 16.55 -14.28 19.91
CA ASP A 106 16.95 -13.43 18.79
C ASP A 106 16.22 -13.79 17.47
N ARG A 107 15.14 -14.57 17.54
CA ARG A 107 14.40 -15.07 16.37
C ARG A 107 12.91 -14.76 16.46
N ILE A 108 12.33 -14.63 15.28
CA ILE A 108 10.91 -14.46 15.10
C ILE A 108 10.38 -15.68 14.36
N TRP A 109 9.47 -16.39 14.99
CA TRP A 109 8.79 -17.55 14.44
C TRP A 109 7.46 -17.09 13.89
N THR A 110 7.20 -17.36 12.62
CA THR A 110 5.93 -16.98 11.98
C THR A 110 5.24 -18.20 11.43
N ASP A 111 4.02 -18.43 11.90
CA ASP A 111 3.13 -19.44 11.36
C ASP A 111 2.52 -18.93 10.06
N LEU A 112 2.50 -19.77 9.05
CA LEU A 112 1.98 -19.49 7.72
C LEU A 112 0.57 -20.06 7.57
N ALA A 113 -0.21 -19.50 6.65
CA ALA A 113 -1.60 -19.90 6.43
C ALA A 113 -1.77 -21.36 5.98
N ASP A 114 -0.75 -21.99 5.40
CA ASP A 114 -0.74 -23.41 5.03
C ASP A 114 -0.37 -24.35 6.18
N GLY A 115 -0.16 -23.83 7.38
CA GLY A 115 0.28 -24.57 8.56
C GLY A 115 1.79 -24.77 8.68
N GLY A 116 2.57 -24.24 7.74
CA GLY A 116 4.03 -24.19 7.84
C GLY A 116 4.50 -23.16 8.85
N THR A 117 5.76 -23.28 9.29
CA THR A 117 6.40 -22.30 10.18
C THR A 117 7.73 -21.87 9.56
N MET A 118 7.98 -20.57 9.61
CA MET A 118 9.19 -19.93 9.12
C MET A 118 9.87 -19.14 10.25
N VAL A 119 11.18 -19.09 10.23
CA VAL A 119 11.98 -18.38 11.23
C VAL A 119 12.79 -17.27 10.55
N ALA A 120 12.80 -16.08 11.13
CA ALA A 120 13.64 -14.98 10.66
C ALA A 120 14.34 -14.26 11.82
N ARG A 121 15.42 -13.54 11.51
CA ARG A 121 16.09 -12.67 12.49
C ARG A 121 15.40 -11.31 12.59
N ALA A 122 14.78 -10.87 11.49
CA ALA A 122 14.02 -9.64 11.43
C ALA A 122 12.79 -9.81 10.53
N ASN A 123 11.67 -9.20 10.93
CA ASN A 123 10.46 -9.11 10.11
C ASN A 123 10.22 -7.67 9.69
N VAL A 124 9.84 -7.48 8.43
CA VAL A 124 9.37 -6.20 7.88
C VAL A 124 7.89 -6.33 7.53
N CYS A 125 7.06 -5.60 8.25
CA CYS A 125 5.63 -5.56 7.99
C CYS A 125 5.33 -4.49 6.94
N ALA A 126 5.06 -4.90 5.72
CA ALA A 126 4.69 -4.06 4.57
C ALA A 126 3.28 -4.44 4.06
N THR A 127 2.40 -4.82 4.99
CA THR A 127 1.07 -5.40 4.74
C THR A 127 0.08 -4.44 4.09
N GLY A 128 0.43 -3.15 4.00
CA GLY A 128 -0.32 -2.15 3.28
C GLY A 128 -1.68 -1.83 3.90
N VAL A 129 -2.61 -1.42 3.04
CA VAL A 129 -3.96 -1.00 3.41
C VAL A 129 -4.98 -1.66 2.48
N GLU A 130 -6.20 -1.85 2.96
CA GLU A 130 -7.36 -2.20 2.14
C GLU A 130 -8.21 -0.96 1.85
N TRP A 131 -8.94 -0.95 0.74
CA TRP A 131 -9.84 0.16 0.43
C TRP A 131 -10.91 0.31 1.49
N ARG A 132 -11.06 1.52 2.00
CA ARG A 132 -12.18 1.85 2.87
C ARG A 132 -13.47 1.77 2.07
N ARG A 133 -14.43 0.98 2.58
CA ARG A 133 -15.72 0.76 1.95
C ARG A 133 -16.71 1.90 2.28
N LEU A 134 -17.67 2.13 1.40
CA LEU A 134 -18.80 3.05 1.65
C LEU A 134 -19.74 2.52 2.72
N ASN A 135 -19.84 1.18 2.85
CA ASN A 135 -20.74 0.46 3.73
C ASN A 135 -22.20 0.85 3.50
N LEU A 136 -22.60 0.95 2.23
CA LEU A 136 -23.95 1.30 1.82
C LEU A 136 -24.73 0.06 1.32
N PRO A 137 -26.07 0.06 1.44
CA PRO A 137 -26.89 -0.96 0.81
C PRO A 137 -26.60 -1.09 -0.68
N ASN A 138 -26.65 -2.32 -1.21
CA ASN A 138 -26.35 -2.71 -2.59
C ASN A 138 -24.88 -2.65 -2.99
N GLU A 139 -23.97 -2.25 -2.13
CA GLU A 139 -22.55 -2.09 -2.46
C GLU A 139 -21.94 -3.39 -3.01
N ASP A 140 -22.07 -4.51 -2.30
CA ASP A 140 -21.50 -5.79 -2.74
C ASP A 140 -22.06 -6.27 -4.07
N ARG A 141 -23.34 -6.05 -4.32
CA ARG A 141 -24.00 -6.44 -5.55
C ARG A 141 -23.54 -5.62 -6.76
N LEU A 142 -23.22 -4.34 -6.53
CA LEU A 142 -22.82 -3.40 -7.58
C LEU A 142 -21.31 -3.36 -7.77
N LEU A 143 -20.53 -3.97 -6.89
CA LEU A 143 -19.07 -4.05 -6.98
C LEU A 143 -18.66 -4.77 -8.27
N GLY A 144 -17.79 -4.13 -9.08
CA GLY A 144 -17.42 -4.58 -10.41
C GLY A 144 -18.50 -4.40 -11.49
N ARG A 145 -19.66 -3.84 -11.10
CA ARG A 145 -20.80 -3.60 -12.00
C ARG A 145 -21.22 -2.14 -11.99
N GLY A 146 -20.24 -1.27 -12.21
CA GLY A 146 -20.40 0.18 -12.16
C GLY A 146 -19.92 0.82 -10.88
N LEU A 147 -19.73 0.07 -9.80
CA LEU A 147 -19.05 0.52 -8.59
C LEU A 147 -17.64 -0.08 -8.53
N TYR A 148 -16.61 0.76 -8.42
CA TYR A 148 -15.22 0.36 -8.39
C TYR A 148 -14.49 1.06 -7.25
N TYR A 149 -13.57 0.33 -6.58
CA TYR A 149 -12.65 0.90 -5.61
C TYR A 149 -11.29 1.16 -6.27
N GLY A 150 -10.80 2.39 -6.18
CA GLY A 150 -9.69 2.87 -7.00
C GLY A 150 -10.14 3.20 -8.44
N ALA A 151 -9.18 3.51 -9.30
CA ALA A 151 -9.43 3.65 -10.74
C ALA A 151 -8.28 2.99 -11.50
N GLY A 152 -8.48 1.74 -11.85
CA GLY A 152 -7.53 0.96 -12.60
C GLY A 152 -7.47 1.35 -14.08
N ALA A 153 -6.38 0.97 -14.72
CA ALA A 153 -6.21 1.18 -16.16
C ALA A 153 -7.25 0.40 -17.00
N SER A 154 -7.77 -0.69 -16.46
CA SER A 154 -8.74 -1.58 -17.12
C SER A 154 -10.15 -0.99 -17.22
N GLU A 155 -10.55 -0.16 -16.27
CA GLU A 155 -11.90 0.41 -16.21
C GLU A 155 -12.05 1.71 -17.02
N ALA A 156 -10.97 2.47 -17.19
CA ALA A 156 -11.02 3.76 -17.85
C ALA A 156 -11.48 3.70 -19.33
N PRO A 157 -11.04 2.75 -20.16
CA PRO A 157 -11.55 2.60 -21.53
C PRO A 157 -13.06 2.30 -21.60
N LEU A 158 -13.62 1.70 -20.52
CA LEU A 158 -15.05 1.41 -20.43
C LEU A 158 -15.91 2.65 -20.18
N CYS A 159 -15.29 3.79 -19.86
CA CYS A 159 -15.96 5.06 -19.57
C CYS A 159 -16.19 5.93 -20.81
N GLY A 160 -15.87 5.45 -22.00
CA GLY A 160 -15.98 6.21 -23.24
C GLY A 160 -17.38 6.78 -23.47
N GLY A 161 -17.47 8.12 -23.56
CA GLY A 161 -18.74 8.84 -23.79
C GLY A 161 -19.67 8.93 -22.57
N GLU A 162 -19.28 8.42 -21.41
CA GLU A 162 -20.10 8.41 -20.19
C GLU A 162 -19.78 9.59 -19.25
N ASP A 163 -20.77 9.98 -18.45
CA ASP A 163 -20.60 10.87 -17.31
C ASP A 163 -20.33 10.02 -16.06
N VAL A 164 -19.12 10.14 -15.51
CA VAL A 164 -18.65 9.30 -14.39
C VAL A 164 -18.39 10.10 -13.12
N TYR A 165 -18.43 9.42 -11.99
CA TYR A 165 -18.20 10.04 -10.69
C TYR A 165 -17.02 9.41 -9.97
N VAL A 166 -16.24 10.26 -9.28
CA VAL A 166 -15.13 9.84 -8.41
C VAL A 166 -15.37 10.37 -7.01
N ALA A 167 -15.49 9.52 -6.03
CA ALA A 167 -15.61 9.90 -4.63
C ALA A 167 -14.24 9.85 -3.95
N GLY A 168 -13.77 10.99 -3.43
CA GLY A 168 -12.50 11.13 -2.73
C GLY A 168 -11.86 12.49 -2.95
N GLY A 169 -10.94 12.91 -2.06
CA GLY A 169 -10.29 14.23 -2.10
C GLY A 169 -8.75 14.16 -2.09
N GLY A 170 -8.16 12.98 -1.95
CA GLY A 170 -6.70 12.79 -1.89
C GLY A 170 -6.05 12.54 -3.26
N ASN A 171 -4.72 12.37 -3.27
CA ASN A 171 -3.94 12.17 -4.49
C ASN A 171 -4.42 10.98 -5.33
N SER A 172 -4.80 9.86 -4.70
CA SER A 172 -5.31 8.69 -5.43
C SER A 172 -6.61 9.01 -6.19
N ALA A 173 -7.52 9.77 -5.58
CA ALA A 173 -8.73 10.23 -6.25
C ALA A 173 -8.39 11.18 -7.41
N GLY A 174 -7.46 12.11 -7.20
CA GLY A 174 -7.02 13.05 -8.24
C GLY A 174 -6.37 12.37 -9.44
N GLN A 175 -5.52 11.38 -9.20
CA GLN A 175 -4.92 10.57 -10.28
C GLN A 175 -5.99 9.80 -11.06
N ALA A 176 -6.97 9.23 -10.35
CA ALA A 176 -8.13 8.58 -10.97
C ALA A 176 -8.93 9.55 -11.85
N VAL A 177 -9.25 10.74 -11.34
CA VAL A 177 -9.97 11.80 -12.09
C VAL A 177 -9.23 12.15 -13.36
N MET A 178 -7.93 12.43 -13.29
CA MET A 178 -7.13 12.81 -14.45
C MET A 178 -7.05 11.70 -15.50
N HIS A 179 -6.93 10.45 -15.05
CA HIS A 179 -6.93 9.31 -15.96
C HIS A 179 -8.30 9.10 -16.61
N LEU A 180 -9.38 9.10 -15.83
CA LEU A 180 -10.74 8.95 -16.34
C LEU A 180 -11.13 10.08 -17.30
N ALA A 181 -10.67 11.31 -17.06
CA ALA A 181 -10.94 12.46 -17.90
C ALA A 181 -10.38 12.33 -19.33
N THR A 182 -9.40 11.43 -19.55
CA THR A 182 -8.90 11.14 -20.90
C THR A 182 -9.82 10.23 -21.71
N HIS A 183 -10.78 9.58 -21.07
CA HIS A 183 -11.69 8.61 -21.70
C HIS A 183 -13.16 9.03 -21.60
N ALA A 184 -13.58 9.50 -20.41
CA ALA A 184 -14.97 9.83 -20.12
C ALA A 184 -15.40 11.13 -20.81
N LYS A 185 -16.71 11.28 -21.06
CA LYS A 185 -17.32 12.53 -21.53
C LYS A 185 -17.18 13.60 -20.46
N SER A 186 -17.50 13.28 -19.21
CA SER A 186 -17.26 14.17 -18.07
C SER A 186 -16.93 13.38 -16.80
N VAL A 187 -16.16 13.98 -15.90
CA VAL A 187 -15.83 13.43 -14.59
C VAL A 187 -16.28 14.40 -13.50
N THR A 188 -17.14 13.93 -12.59
CA THR A 188 -17.52 14.69 -11.41
C THR A 188 -16.80 14.13 -10.19
N MET A 189 -15.92 14.94 -9.60
CA MET A 189 -15.22 14.61 -8.36
C MET A 189 -16.04 15.05 -7.15
N LEU A 190 -16.31 14.13 -6.23
CA LEU A 190 -17.08 14.34 -5.00
C LEU A 190 -16.14 14.40 -3.81
N VAL A 191 -16.03 15.55 -3.17
CA VAL A 191 -15.07 15.82 -2.10
C VAL A 191 -15.81 16.18 -0.82
N ARG A 192 -15.47 15.51 0.28
CA ARG A 192 -16.08 15.79 1.60
C ARG A 192 -15.61 17.11 2.22
N ASP A 193 -14.39 17.50 1.89
CA ASP A 193 -13.78 18.74 2.37
C ASP A 193 -14.22 19.94 1.54
N LYS A 194 -13.96 21.13 2.05
CA LYS A 194 -14.29 22.39 1.38
C LYS A 194 -13.27 22.79 0.31
N THR A 195 -12.12 22.13 0.27
CA THR A 195 -11.02 22.38 -0.68
C THR A 195 -10.27 21.11 -1.00
N LEU A 196 -9.57 21.05 -2.14
CA LEU A 196 -8.64 19.97 -2.47
C LEU A 196 -7.32 20.07 -1.68
N ALA A 197 -6.91 21.28 -1.33
CA ALA A 197 -5.63 21.55 -0.67
C ALA A 197 -5.43 20.84 0.68
N ALA A 198 -6.53 20.40 1.31
CA ALA A 198 -6.47 19.68 2.58
C ALA A 198 -5.78 18.31 2.49
N SER A 199 -5.84 17.64 1.32
CA SER A 199 -5.39 16.25 1.18
C SER A 199 -4.80 15.90 -0.19
N MET A 200 -4.66 16.88 -1.08
CA MET A 200 -4.13 16.70 -2.44
C MET A 200 -2.92 17.61 -2.71
N SER A 201 -1.94 17.10 -3.42
CA SER A 201 -0.78 17.87 -3.86
C SER A 201 -1.19 18.99 -4.83
N GLN A 202 -0.49 20.14 -4.75
CA GLN A 202 -0.82 21.35 -5.53
C GLN A 202 -0.83 21.09 -7.03
N TYR A 203 0.20 20.42 -7.56
CA TYR A 203 0.30 20.14 -9.01
C TYR A 203 -0.92 19.38 -9.54
N LEU A 204 -1.48 18.47 -8.73
CA LEU A 204 -2.60 17.64 -9.14
C LEU A 204 -3.93 18.39 -9.02
N SER A 205 -4.11 19.19 -7.96
CA SER A 205 -5.28 20.05 -7.83
C SER A 205 -5.35 21.11 -8.95
N ASP A 206 -4.23 21.72 -9.34
CA ASP A 206 -4.18 22.66 -10.45
C ASP A 206 -4.58 22.02 -11.78
N ARG A 207 -4.12 20.81 -12.06
CA ARG A 207 -4.51 20.04 -13.25
C ARG A 207 -5.99 19.70 -13.26
N ILE A 208 -6.55 19.29 -12.13
CA ILE A 208 -7.98 18.96 -12.01
C ILE A 208 -8.84 20.19 -12.25
N LEU A 209 -8.52 21.31 -11.61
CA LEU A 209 -9.26 22.56 -11.77
C LEU A 209 -9.13 23.18 -13.15
N GLY A 210 -8.04 22.89 -13.87
CA GLY A 210 -7.81 23.32 -15.26
C GLY A 210 -8.43 22.41 -16.33
N ALA A 211 -8.93 21.23 -15.97
CA ALA A 211 -9.45 20.27 -16.94
C ALA A 211 -10.90 20.61 -17.36
N ALA A 212 -11.13 20.79 -18.65
CA ALA A 212 -12.41 21.29 -19.19
C ALA A 212 -13.61 20.34 -18.96
N ASN A 213 -13.36 19.04 -18.85
CA ASN A 213 -14.39 18.02 -18.64
C ASN A 213 -14.44 17.48 -17.21
N VAL A 214 -13.81 18.19 -16.27
CA VAL A 214 -13.82 17.81 -14.84
C VAL A 214 -14.58 18.85 -14.02
N GLN A 215 -15.49 18.40 -13.18
CA GLN A 215 -16.20 19.21 -12.19
C GLN A 215 -15.88 18.71 -10.77
N VAL A 216 -15.57 19.62 -9.85
CA VAL A 216 -15.38 19.31 -8.44
C VAL A 216 -16.57 19.79 -7.62
N ARG A 217 -17.18 18.91 -6.85
CA ARG A 217 -18.24 19.21 -5.89
C ARG A 217 -17.72 19.01 -4.48
N TYR A 218 -17.73 20.08 -3.70
CA TYR A 218 -17.25 20.10 -2.32
C TYR A 218 -18.40 19.92 -1.32
N ASP A 219 -18.04 19.56 -0.08
CA ASP A 219 -18.96 19.36 1.05
C ASP A 219 -20.03 18.29 0.77
N VAL A 220 -19.68 17.26 0.02
CA VAL A 220 -20.61 16.20 -0.38
C VAL A 220 -20.06 14.81 -0.09
N GLU A 221 -20.98 13.87 0.10
CA GLU A 221 -20.67 12.45 0.29
C GLU A 221 -21.70 11.55 -0.41
N ILE A 222 -21.33 10.32 -0.70
CA ILE A 222 -22.24 9.31 -1.23
C ILE A 222 -23.07 8.74 -0.07
N THR A 223 -24.40 8.83 -0.21
CA THR A 223 -25.36 8.36 0.81
C THR A 223 -26.27 7.23 0.32
N GLY A 224 -26.15 6.83 -0.94
CA GLY A 224 -26.91 5.71 -1.49
C GLY A 224 -26.46 5.28 -2.86
N LEU A 225 -26.72 4.02 -3.17
CA LEU A 225 -26.42 3.35 -4.42
C LEU A 225 -27.69 2.65 -4.94
N ALA A 226 -28.02 2.83 -6.21
CA ALA A 226 -29.18 2.19 -6.81
C ALA A 226 -28.89 1.73 -8.25
N GLY A 227 -29.53 0.62 -8.62
CA GLY A 227 -29.44 0.01 -9.93
C GLY A 227 -29.95 -1.44 -9.88
N GLY A 228 -30.25 -2.01 -11.01
CA GLY A 228 -30.66 -3.40 -11.15
C GLY A 228 -29.45 -4.34 -11.14
N GLN A 229 -28.99 -4.75 -12.31
CA GLN A 229 -27.82 -5.62 -12.46
C GLN A 229 -26.47 -4.84 -12.41
N ALA A 230 -26.51 -3.54 -12.68
CA ALA A 230 -25.38 -2.63 -12.62
C ALA A 230 -25.80 -1.33 -11.94
N LEU A 231 -24.83 -0.46 -11.65
CA LEU A 231 -25.07 0.86 -11.11
C LEU A 231 -25.82 1.73 -12.14
N GLU A 232 -26.89 2.40 -11.70
CA GLU A 232 -27.68 3.31 -12.52
C GLU A 232 -27.69 4.73 -11.99
N ARG A 233 -27.62 4.87 -10.65
CA ARG A 233 -27.62 6.17 -9.99
C ARG A 233 -27.00 6.11 -8.59
N ILE A 234 -26.47 7.24 -8.19
CA ILE A 234 -25.91 7.47 -6.85
C ILE A 234 -26.68 8.56 -6.13
N ARG A 235 -26.78 8.46 -4.82
CA ARG A 235 -27.35 9.53 -3.98
C ARG A 235 -26.20 10.34 -3.38
N ILE A 236 -26.19 11.64 -3.66
CA ILE A 236 -25.17 12.58 -3.20
C ILE A 236 -25.81 13.48 -2.16
N GLY A 237 -25.31 13.43 -0.92
CA GLY A 237 -25.77 14.25 0.19
C GLY A 237 -24.80 15.38 0.48
N SER A 238 -25.34 16.58 0.80
CA SER A 238 -24.55 17.65 1.38
C SER A 238 -24.31 17.37 2.86
N ARG A 239 -23.09 17.55 3.30
CA ARG A 239 -22.70 17.37 4.71
C ARG A 239 -23.20 18.52 5.59
N THR A 240 -23.34 19.69 5.01
CA THR A 240 -23.81 20.91 5.72
C THR A 240 -25.32 21.00 5.74
N THR A 241 -26.02 20.93 4.58
CA THR A 241 -27.47 21.13 4.53
C THR A 241 -28.30 19.89 4.81
N LYS A 242 -27.66 18.71 4.75
CA LYS A 242 -28.32 17.39 4.83
C LYS A 242 -29.26 17.06 3.68
N GLU A 243 -29.38 17.93 2.70
CA GLU A 243 -30.08 17.64 1.46
C GLU A 243 -29.36 16.59 0.65
N ALA A 244 -30.11 15.70 0.00
CA ALA A 244 -29.54 14.66 -0.81
C ALA A 244 -30.35 14.41 -2.07
N ASN A 245 -29.66 14.36 -3.21
CA ASN A 245 -30.24 14.20 -4.52
C ASN A 245 -29.65 13.00 -5.27
N TRP A 246 -30.48 12.35 -6.08
CA TRP A 246 -30.02 11.27 -6.96
C TRP A 246 -29.41 11.85 -8.24
N ALA A 247 -28.27 11.32 -8.62
CA ALA A 247 -27.60 11.59 -9.90
C ALA A 247 -27.51 10.29 -10.70
N ALA A 248 -27.92 10.32 -11.96
CA ALA A 248 -27.76 9.19 -12.86
C ALA A 248 -26.29 9.04 -13.25
N THR A 249 -25.77 7.82 -13.15
CA THR A 249 -24.43 7.46 -13.62
C THR A 249 -24.31 5.96 -13.71
N PRO A 250 -23.67 5.44 -14.77
CA PRO A 250 -23.34 4.02 -14.84
C PRO A 250 -22.07 3.66 -14.05
N ARG A 251 -21.27 4.66 -13.61
CA ARG A 251 -19.98 4.39 -12.97
C ARG A 251 -19.66 5.33 -11.82
N LEU A 252 -19.26 4.72 -10.70
CA LEU A 252 -18.72 5.38 -9.52
C LEU A 252 -17.39 4.75 -9.16
N PHE A 253 -16.35 5.56 -9.09
CA PHE A 253 -15.03 5.19 -8.60
C PHE A 253 -14.84 5.74 -7.19
N VAL A 254 -14.42 4.89 -6.25
CA VAL A 254 -14.32 5.24 -4.83
C VAL A 254 -12.86 5.20 -4.41
N ALA A 255 -12.32 6.35 -3.99
CA ALA A 255 -10.94 6.52 -3.54
C ALA A 255 -10.92 7.33 -2.22
N ILE A 256 -11.61 6.81 -1.19
CA ILE A 256 -11.83 7.47 0.11
C ILE A 256 -10.81 7.07 1.18
N GLY A 257 -9.65 6.57 0.76
CA GLY A 257 -8.58 6.12 1.64
C GLY A 257 -8.63 4.62 1.92
N GLY A 258 -7.78 4.19 2.83
CA GLY A 258 -7.63 2.78 3.21
C GLY A 258 -7.73 2.56 4.71
N VAL A 259 -7.89 1.29 5.07
CA VAL A 259 -7.77 0.77 6.43
C VAL A 259 -6.47 -0.03 6.47
N PRO A 260 -5.55 0.24 7.40
CA PRO A 260 -4.29 -0.48 7.46
C PRO A 260 -4.49 -1.95 7.87
N ASN A 261 -3.75 -2.85 7.22
CA ASN A 261 -3.77 -4.28 7.52
C ASN A 261 -2.87 -4.58 8.73
N THR A 262 -3.27 -4.09 9.91
CA THR A 262 -2.49 -4.14 11.16
C THR A 262 -3.24 -4.77 12.32
N ASP A 263 -4.39 -5.39 12.08
CA ASP A 263 -5.19 -6.01 13.13
C ASP A 263 -4.47 -7.18 13.82
N TRP A 264 -3.54 -7.83 13.13
CA TRP A 264 -2.63 -8.81 13.69
C TRP A 264 -1.78 -8.26 14.85
N ALA A 265 -1.59 -6.94 14.95
CA ALA A 265 -0.86 -6.27 16.02
C ALA A 265 -1.74 -5.86 17.21
N ALA A 266 -3.06 -6.07 17.16
CA ALA A 266 -4.00 -5.59 18.19
C ALA A 266 -3.69 -6.14 19.60
N ASP A 267 -3.34 -7.43 19.67
CA ASP A 267 -3.08 -8.13 20.92
C ASP A 267 -1.56 -8.27 21.22
N THR A 268 -0.77 -7.36 20.65
CA THR A 268 0.69 -7.32 20.84
C THR A 268 1.12 -6.05 21.54
N ALA A 269 2.41 -5.96 21.91
CA ALA A 269 3.00 -4.73 22.44
C ALA A 269 3.27 -3.64 21.38
N ILE A 270 2.92 -3.88 20.11
CA ILE A 270 3.11 -2.95 19.02
C ILE A 270 2.07 -1.84 19.11
N VAL A 271 2.53 -0.59 19.15
CA VAL A 271 1.65 0.58 19.31
C VAL A 271 0.99 0.93 17.97
N ARG A 272 -0.32 1.13 18.00
CA ARG A 272 -1.10 1.63 16.86
C ARG A 272 -1.73 2.99 17.21
N ASP A 273 -1.86 3.86 16.22
CA ASP A 273 -2.60 5.11 16.37
C ASP A 273 -4.12 4.90 16.31
N GLN A 274 -4.89 5.97 16.43
CA GLN A 274 -6.36 5.94 16.35
C GLN A 274 -6.90 5.49 14.97
N GLY A 275 -6.09 5.63 13.92
CA GLY A 275 -6.39 5.16 12.56
C GLY A 275 -6.03 3.70 12.32
N GLY A 276 -5.42 3.04 13.32
CA GLY A 276 -4.94 1.67 13.23
C GLY A 276 -3.54 1.53 12.60
N TYR A 277 -2.86 2.63 12.26
CA TYR A 277 -1.50 2.57 11.71
C TYR A 277 -0.48 2.26 12.82
N LEU A 278 0.58 1.54 12.45
CA LEU A 278 1.69 1.27 13.36
C LEU A 278 2.45 2.56 13.64
N VAL A 279 2.61 2.89 14.92
CA VAL A 279 3.42 4.04 15.34
C VAL A 279 4.89 3.66 15.25
N THR A 280 5.71 4.49 14.59
CA THR A 280 7.12 4.21 14.33
C THR A 280 8.00 5.45 14.56
N GLY A 281 9.31 5.21 14.68
CA GLY A 281 10.29 6.28 14.75
C GLY A 281 10.10 7.21 15.97
N PRO A 282 10.26 8.53 15.78
CA PRO A 282 10.16 9.50 16.89
C PRO A 282 8.80 9.52 17.59
N ASP A 283 7.73 9.16 16.90
CA ASP A 283 6.37 9.15 17.45
C ASP A 283 6.16 8.07 18.54
N LEU A 284 7.06 7.09 18.60
CA LEU A 284 7.11 6.11 19.70
C LEU A 284 7.71 6.68 20.98
N LEU A 285 8.37 7.84 20.93
CA LEU A 285 9.06 8.38 22.09
C LEU A 285 8.08 9.09 23.03
N ILE A 286 7.96 8.57 24.26
CA ILE A 286 7.27 9.24 25.35
C ILE A 286 8.32 10.06 26.11
N ASN A 287 8.24 11.39 26.06
CA ASN A 287 9.23 12.30 26.69
C ASN A 287 10.67 12.01 26.25
N GLY A 288 10.88 11.73 24.95
CA GLY A 288 12.20 11.44 24.39
C GLY A 288 12.79 10.06 24.74
N LYS A 289 12.00 9.18 25.37
CA LYS A 289 12.40 7.82 25.75
C LYS A 289 11.52 6.78 25.09
N ALA A 290 12.12 5.67 24.68
CA ALA A 290 11.36 4.53 24.16
C ALA A 290 10.44 3.97 25.27
N PRO A 291 9.20 3.54 24.93
CA PRO A 291 8.30 2.91 25.89
C PRO A 291 8.94 1.71 26.55
N SER A 292 8.73 1.53 27.86
CA SER A 292 9.26 0.40 28.63
C SER A 292 8.76 -0.98 28.16
N LEU A 293 7.65 -1.01 27.41
CA LEU A 293 7.06 -2.22 26.80
C LEU A 293 7.89 -2.83 25.66
N VAL A 294 8.91 -2.11 25.15
CA VAL A 294 9.84 -2.64 24.16
C VAL A 294 10.83 -3.65 24.76
N ALA A 295 10.78 -3.88 26.06
CA ALA A 295 11.77 -4.67 26.81
C ALA A 295 11.61 -6.22 26.67
N SER A 296 10.54 -6.73 26.08
CA SER A 296 10.34 -8.17 25.93
C SER A 296 10.35 -8.62 24.45
N GLY A 297 11.48 -8.50 23.77
CA GLY A 297 11.75 -9.19 22.51
C GLY A 297 11.36 -8.47 21.22
N ALA A 298 10.35 -7.61 21.21
CA ALA A 298 9.98 -6.80 20.04
C ALA A 298 10.54 -5.38 20.20
N ARG A 299 11.74 -5.13 19.72
CA ARG A 299 12.34 -3.81 19.72
C ARG A 299 11.85 -3.04 18.49
N ALA A 300 10.97 -2.07 18.68
CA ALA A 300 10.67 -1.08 17.66
C ALA A 300 11.93 -0.25 17.40
N LEU A 301 12.41 -0.28 16.16
CA LEU A 301 13.68 0.33 15.81
C LEU A 301 13.51 1.82 15.58
N LEU A 302 14.15 2.60 16.41
CA LEU A 302 14.37 4.01 16.16
C LEU A 302 15.57 4.19 15.21
N PRO A 303 15.52 5.14 14.27
CA PRO A 303 16.70 5.49 13.48
C PRO A 303 17.87 5.83 14.41
N GLY A 304 18.98 5.05 14.32
CA GLY A 304 20.17 5.24 15.14
C GLY A 304 20.31 4.34 16.36
N ASP A 305 19.33 3.50 16.68
CA ASP A 305 19.45 2.55 17.79
C ASP A 305 20.32 1.33 17.40
N ARG A 306 21.45 1.16 18.09
CA ARG A 306 22.42 0.08 17.87
C ARG A 306 22.15 -1.17 18.71
N GLY A 307 20.90 -1.50 18.98
CA GLY A 307 20.53 -2.69 19.77
C GLY A 307 20.92 -4.02 19.10
N PRO A 308 21.11 -5.11 19.88
CA PRO A 308 21.36 -6.45 19.35
C PRO A 308 20.11 -6.94 18.61
N GLY A 309 20.17 -7.07 17.30
CA GLY A 309 19.07 -7.45 16.40
C GLY A 309 18.97 -6.57 15.17
N PHE A 310 19.65 -5.44 15.14
CA PHE A 310 19.89 -4.67 13.93
C PHE A 310 21.19 -5.15 13.28
N LEU A 311 21.12 -5.37 12.00
CA LEU A 311 22.19 -5.74 11.10
C LEU A 311 23.58 -5.32 11.60
N ARG A 312 24.28 -6.20 12.32
CA ARG A 312 25.72 -6.08 12.39
C ARG A 312 26.21 -6.39 10.99
N ARG A 313 26.68 -5.36 10.30
CA ARG A 313 27.44 -5.53 9.06
C ARG A 313 28.57 -6.54 9.34
N ARG A 314 28.44 -7.77 8.86
CA ARG A 314 29.62 -8.60 8.65
C ARG A 314 30.28 -8.06 7.39
N GLY A 315 31.43 -7.41 7.54
CA GLY A 315 32.32 -7.11 6.44
C GLY A 315 32.24 -5.75 5.79
N CYS A 316 31.95 -4.66 6.54
CA CYS A 316 32.40 -3.35 6.07
C CYS A 316 33.90 -3.21 6.36
N ALA A 317 34.67 -2.92 5.30
CA ALA A 317 36.07 -2.51 5.41
C ALA A 317 36.25 -1.42 6.50
N PRO A 318 37.35 -1.40 7.23
CA PRO A 318 37.60 -0.40 8.25
C PRO A 318 37.51 1.00 7.63
N PRO A 319 37.07 2.01 8.42
CA PRO A 319 36.97 3.39 7.91
C PRO A 319 38.31 3.82 7.32
N LEU A 320 38.26 4.58 6.23
CA LEU A 320 39.40 5.09 5.45
C LEU A 320 40.47 5.91 6.25
N ASP A 321 40.28 6.10 7.55
CA ASP A 321 41.24 6.83 8.41
C ASP A 321 42.45 6.02 8.84
N GLN A 322 42.54 4.73 8.60
CA GLN A 322 43.76 3.94 8.89
C GLN A 322 44.75 3.85 7.73
N ALA A 323 44.39 4.30 6.54
CA ALA A 323 45.27 4.29 5.36
C ALA A 323 46.31 5.46 5.34
N ARG A 324 46.28 6.40 6.29
CA ARG A 324 47.21 7.53 6.34
C ARG A 324 48.39 7.36 7.27
N ARG A 325 48.58 6.24 7.96
CA ARG A 325 49.68 6.03 8.91
C ARG A 325 50.82 5.12 8.43
N HIS A 326 50.86 4.73 7.19
CA HIS A 326 51.96 3.93 6.65
C HIS A 326 52.62 4.51 5.37
N ARG A 327 52.75 5.86 5.31
CA ARG A 327 53.65 6.50 4.36
C ARG A 327 54.42 7.63 5.08
N SER A 328 55.28 7.28 5.99
CA SER A 328 56.49 8.00 6.37
C SER A 328 57.34 7.07 7.21
N GLY A 329 58.29 6.46 6.58
CA GLY A 329 59.34 5.62 7.09
C GLY A 329 60.15 5.11 5.95
#